data_17d94d4cfcd348299f85b454fed32da2
#
_entry.id   17d94d4cfcd348299f85b454fed32da2
#
_cell.length_a   1.000
_cell.length_b   1.000
_cell.length_c   1.000
_cell.angle_alpha   90.00
_cell.angle_beta   90.00
_cell.angle_gamma   90.00
#
_symmetry.space_group_name_H-M   'P 1'
#
loop_
_entity.id
_entity.type
_entity.pdbx_description
1 polymer ?
#
loop_
_entity_poly.entity_id
_entity_poly.type
_entity_poly.pdbx_seq_one_letter_code
_entity_poly.pdbx_strand_id
1 'polypeptide(L)'
;IDAFNIDLKGMSERFYLRICKGKVAPVLENIRRIGSSEAHLEITNLVIPGENDSPADISALVSFVASVSDRIPLHFSAYHPDFEMARPATPIETLEMALTVGRQRLKHVYIGNVSAGEENNTYCADCGHLLIQRAGFHATMSGLTGSCCGRCGAQTGIRV
;
A
#
# COMPACT_ATOMS: atom_id res chain seq x y z
N ILE A 1 -1.05 -10.05 -18.70
CA ILE A 1 -0.77 -9.98 -17.25
C ILE A 1 -2.02 -9.43 -16.59
N ASP A 2 -2.54 -10.13 -15.59
CA ASP A 2 -3.83 -9.82 -14.97
C ASP A 2 -3.67 -9.02 -13.67
N ALA A 3 -2.47 -9.02 -13.07
CA ALA A 3 -2.17 -8.30 -11.85
C ALA A 3 -0.72 -7.81 -11.80
N PHE A 4 -0.53 -6.65 -11.18
CA PHE A 4 0.77 -6.04 -10.95
C PHE A 4 0.90 -5.62 -9.48
N ASN A 5 2.08 -5.82 -8.90
CA ASN A 5 2.53 -5.12 -7.72
C ASN A 5 3.71 -4.23 -8.12
N ILE A 6 3.60 -2.92 -7.92
CA ILE A 6 4.63 -1.95 -8.30
C ILE A 6 5.23 -1.31 -7.06
N ASP A 7 6.55 -1.34 -6.99
CA ASP A 7 7.31 -0.61 -5.99
C ASP A 7 7.35 0.90 -6.33
N LEU A 8 6.58 1.70 -5.63
CA LEU A 8 6.72 3.16 -5.62
C LEU A 8 7.52 3.57 -4.38
N LYS A 9 8.83 3.68 -4.55
CA LYS A 9 9.77 3.90 -3.44
C LYS A 9 9.71 5.32 -2.84
N GLY A 10 9.14 6.30 -3.55
CA GLY A 10 8.95 7.68 -3.13
C GLY A 10 8.51 8.58 -4.27
N MET A 11 8.31 9.87 -3.99
CA MET A 11 7.89 10.86 -4.99
C MET A 11 9.02 11.79 -5.43
N SER A 12 10.16 11.78 -4.73
CA SER A 12 11.27 12.68 -4.97
C SER A 12 12.22 12.14 -6.03
N GLU A 13 12.47 12.93 -7.09
CA GLU A 13 13.49 12.60 -8.11
C GLU A 13 14.89 12.47 -7.48
N ARG A 14 15.21 13.33 -6.49
CA ARG A 14 16.49 13.25 -5.76
C ARG A 14 16.63 11.91 -5.01
N PHE A 15 15.56 11.44 -4.40
CA PHE A 15 15.55 10.13 -3.73
C PHE A 15 15.80 9.01 -4.76
N TYR A 16 15.07 9.01 -5.89
CA TYR A 16 15.22 8.00 -6.93
C TYR A 16 16.62 7.98 -7.54
N LEU A 17 17.19 9.13 -7.86
CA LEU A 17 18.54 9.20 -8.40
C LEU A 17 19.59 8.70 -7.41
N ARG A 18 19.47 9.07 -6.13
CA ARG A 18 20.47 8.75 -5.11
C ARG A 18 20.34 7.31 -4.60
N ILE A 19 19.13 6.86 -4.30
CA ILE A 19 18.87 5.57 -3.64
C ILE A 19 18.54 4.49 -4.67
N CYS A 20 17.60 4.75 -5.58
CA CYS A 20 17.12 3.74 -6.52
C CYS A 20 17.97 3.66 -7.79
N LYS A 21 18.91 4.60 -8.01
CA LYS A 21 19.74 4.72 -9.25
C LYS A 21 18.89 4.79 -10.53
N GLY A 22 17.70 5.39 -10.41
CA GLY A 22 16.73 5.50 -11.49
C GLY A 22 15.99 6.83 -11.46
N LYS A 23 14.90 6.93 -12.22
CA LYS A 23 14.03 8.10 -12.30
C LYS A 23 12.62 7.74 -11.81
N VAL A 24 11.95 8.66 -11.12
CA VAL A 24 10.59 8.43 -10.64
C VAL A 24 9.55 8.53 -11.76
N ALA A 25 9.75 9.42 -12.73
CA ALA A 25 8.76 9.72 -13.75
C ALA A 25 8.24 8.47 -14.52
N PRO A 26 9.10 7.54 -15.01
CA PRO A 26 8.61 6.32 -15.68
C PRO A 26 7.78 5.42 -14.77
N VAL A 27 8.09 5.38 -13.47
CA VAL A 27 7.32 4.58 -12.48
C VAL A 27 5.90 5.16 -12.34
N LEU A 28 5.81 6.48 -12.17
CA LEU A 28 4.52 7.18 -12.06
C LEU A 28 3.68 7.03 -13.33
N GLU A 29 4.30 7.10 -14.51
CA GLU A 29 3.62 6.89 -15.79
C GLU A 29 3.07 5.48 -15.92
N ASN A 30 3.86 4.45 -15.58
CA ASN A 30 3.43 3.05 -15.59
C ASN A 30 2.27 2.81 -14.61
N ILE A 31 2.31 3.39 -13.41
CA ILE A 31 1.23 3.28 -12.44
C ILE A 31 -0.07 3.86 -13.03
N ARG A 32 -0.03 5.05 -13.64
CA ARG A 32 -1.21 5.63 -14.29
C ARG A 32 -1.72 4.76 -15.43
N ARG A 33 -0.84 4.27 -16.27
CA ARG A 33 -1.18 3.42 -17.42
C ARG A 33 -1.85 2.12 -16.99
N ILE A 34 -1.29 1.44 -15.99
CA ILE A 34 -1.84 0.18 -15.48
C ILE A 34 -3.14 0.46 -14.71
N GLY A 35 -3.19 1.50 -13.89
CA GLY A 35 -4.40 1.90 -13.16
C GLY A 35 -5.58 2.29 -14.06
N SER A 36 -5.32 2.60 -15.35
CA SER A 36 -6.36 2.85 -16.36
C SER A 36 -6.74 1.60 -17.16
N SER A 37 -6.13 0.45 -16.87
CA SER A 37 -6.42 -0.83 -17.52
C SER A 37 -7.34 -1.69 -16.66
N GLU A 38 -7.71 -2.87 -17.16
CA GLU A 38 -8.48 -3.89 -16.43
C GLU A 38 -7.64 -4.75 -15.47
N ALA A 39 -6.32 -4.56 -15.47
CA ALA A 39 -5.41 -5.31 -14.62
C ALA A 39 -5.53 -4.87 -13.16
N HIS A 40 -5.43 -5.82 -12.24
CA HIS A 40 -5.33 -5.49 -10.81
C HIS A 40 -3.97 -4.84 -10.53
N LEU A 41 -3.99 -3.72 -9.80
CA LEU A 41 -2.78 -2.99 -9.42
C LEU A 41 -2.70 -2.85 -7.91
N GLU A 42 -1.57 -3.23 -7.35
CA GLU A 42 -1.18 -2.93 -5.97
C GLU A 42 0.11 -2.12 -5.95
N ILE A 43 0.31 -1.32 -4.94
CA ILE A 43 1.52 -0.50 -4.78
C ILE A 43 2.19 -0.84 -3.45
N THR A 44 3.52 -1.02 -3.49
CA THR A 44 4.35 -1.20 -2.30
C THR A 44 5.31 -0.03 -2.14
N ASN A 45 5.34 0.55 -0.95
CA ASN A 45 6.30 1.55 -0.54
C ASN A 45 7.16 1.02 0.61
N LEU A 46 8.47 0.90 0.41
CA LEU A 46 9.41 0.61 1.48
C LEU A 46 9.74 1.91 2.19
N VAL A 47 9.31 2.03 3.43
CA VAL A 47 9.52 3.23 4.27
C VAL A 47 10.91 3.18 4.88
N ILE A 48 11.78 4.14 4.53
CA ILE A 48 13.19 4.17 4.96
C ILE A 48 13.42 5.41 5.83
N PRO A 49 13.80 5.25 7.11
CA PRO A 49 14.01 6.36 8.03
C PRO A 49 15.00 7.40 7.53
N GLY A 50 14.57 8.67 7.54
CA GLY A 50 15.33 9.82 7.08
C GLY A 50 15.45 9.96 5.56
N GLU A 51 14.74 9.15 4.78
CA GLU A 51 14.81 9.16 3.32
C GLU A 51 13.46 9.48 2.64
N ASN A 52 12.39 8.81 3.05
CA ASN A 52 11.05 8.93 2.46
C ASN A 52 9.93 8.74 3.51
N ASP A 53 10.25 8.88 4.78
CA ASP A 53 9.39 8.57 5.93
C ASP A 53 8.69 9.79 6.54
N SER A 54 8.95 11.00 6.01
CA SER A 54 8.28 12.18 6.55
C SER A 54 6.78 12.18 6.25
N PRO A 55 5.94 12.80 7.12
CA PRO A 55 4.50 12.96 6.84
C PRO A 55 4.22 13.61 5.48
N ALA A 56 5.09 14.51 5.03
CA ALA A 56 4.97 15.15 3.72
C ALA A 56 5.24 14.18 2.57
N ASP A 57 6.27 13.33 2.68
CA ASP A 57 6.59 12.32 1.66
C ASP A 57 5.47 11.29 1.54
N ILE A 58 4.99 10.78 2.69
CA ILE A 58 3.87 9.83 2.76
C ILE A 58 2.60 10.46 2.16
N SER A 59 2.28 11.69 2.55
CA SER A 59 1.09 12.39 2.02
C SER A 59 1.17 12.64 0.52
N ALA A 60 2.34 12.97 -0.01
CA ALA A 60 2.55 13.14 -1.45
C ALA A 60 2.33 11.83 -2.22
N LEU A 61 2.87 10.71 -1.70
CA LEU A 61 2.70 9.39 -2.29
C LEU A 61 1.23 8.95 -2.24
N VAL A 62 0.56 9.07 -1.10
CA VAL A 62 -0.86 8.75 -0.93
C VAL A 62 -1.72 9.59 -1.88
N SER A 63 -1.42 10.89 -2.01
CA SER A 63 -2.15 11.79 -2.91
C SER A 63 -2.01 11.38 -4.37
N PHE A 64 -0.83 10.95 -4.78
CA PHE A 64 -0.59 10.43 -6.11
C PHE A 64 -1.39 9.14 -6.35
N VAL A 65 -1.30 8.16 -5.46
CA VAL A 65 -2.04 6.89 -5.61
C VAL A 65 -3.55 7.14 -5.68
N ALA A 66 -4.08 7.97 -4.78
CA ALA A 66 -5.49 8.35 -4.77
C ALA A 66 -5.93 9.10 -6.03
N SER A 67 -5.03 9.84 -6.70
CA SER A 67 -5.32 10.50 -7.96
C SER A 67 -5.49 9.51 -9.12
N VAL A 68 -4.94 8.31 -9.02
CA VAL A 68 -5.14 7.22 -9.98
C VAL A 68 -6.41 6.44 -9.63
N SER A 69 -6.51 5.93 -8.41
CA SER A 69 -7.74 5.33 -7.86
C SER A 69 -7.62 5.20 -6.34
N ASP A 70 -8.69 5.52 -5.61
CA ASP A 70 -8.79 5.31 -4.17
C ASP A 70 -8.92 3.83 -3.76
N ARG A 71 -9.10 2.93 -4.75
CA ARG A 71 -9.25 1.48 -4.56
C ARG A 71 -7.95 0.71 -4.72
N ILE A 72 -6.87 1.33 -5.19
CA ILE A 72 -5.56 0.68 -5.31
C ILE A 72 -5.06 0.33 -3.91
N PRO A 73 -4.78 -0.95 -3.60
CA PRO A 73 -4.15 -1.33 -2.35
C PRO A 73 -2.75 -0.74 -2.25
N LEU A 74 -2.48 -0.09 -1.11
CA LEU A 74 -1.17 0.48 -0.78
C LEU A 74 -0.58 -0.23 0.43
N HIS A 75 0.63 -0.76 0.27
CA HIS A 75 1.38 -1.46 1.31
C HIS A 75 2.58 -0.61 1.74
N PHE A 76 2.61 -0.18 3.00
CA PHE A 76 3.77 0.41 3.62
C PHE A 76 4.59 -0.67 4.32
N SER A 77 5.79 -0.97 3.80
CA SER A 77 6.66 -2.03 4.36
C SER A 77 7.80 -1.43 5.16
N ALA A 78 8.08 -2.02 6.32
CA ALA A 78 9.24 -1.66 7.12
C ALA A 78 10.53 -1.98 6.37
N TYR A 79 11.46 -1.05 6.40
CA TYR A 79 12.84 -1.27 6.03
C TYR A 79 13.60 -1.90 7.21
N HIS A 80 14.50 -2.81 6.91
CA HIS A 80 15.51 -3.34 7.81
C HIS A 80 16.91 -3.10 7.23
N PRO A 81 17.93 -2.82 8.07
CA PRO A 81 19.30 -2.67 7.60
C PRO A 81 19.78 -3.90 6.84
N ASP A 82 20.20 -3.71 5.60
CA ASP A 82 20.74 -4.76 4.76
C ASP A 82 21.67 -4.19 3.70
N PHE A 83 22.64 -5.02 3.24
CA PHE A 83 23.62 -4.69 2.21
C PHE A 83 24.36 -3.37 2.50
N GLU A 84 24.32 -2.40 1.59
CA GLU A 84 25.06 -1.13 1.69
C GLU A 84 24.32 -0.04 2.48
N MET A 85 23.09 -0.29 2.93
CA MET A 85 22.28 0.69 3.64
C MET A 85 22.20 0.38 5.13
N ALA A 86 22.82 1.23 5.94
CA ALA A 86 22.90 1.09 7.40
C ALA A 86 21.97 2.05 8.15
N ARG A 87 20.78 2.40 7.58
CA ARG A 87 19.76 3.17 8.31
C ARG A 87 19.16 2.31 9.42
N PRO A 88 18.64 2.90 10.50
CA PRO A 88 17.88 2.12 11.48
C PRO A 88 16.65 1.48 10.85
N ALA A 89 16.20 0.36 11.40
CA ALA A 89 14.93 -0.24 10.98
C ALA A 89 13.78 0.75 11.15
N THR A 90 12.74 0.63 10.33
CA THR A 90 11.57 1.52 10.40
C THR A 90 10.84 1.30 11.73
N PRO A 91 10.66 2.35 12.55
CA PRO A 91 9.85 2.27 13.76
C PRO A 91 8.39 1.96 13.42
N ILE A 92 7.71 1.20 14.29
CA ILE A 92 6.30 0.85 14.08
C ILE A 92 5.41 2.12 14.04
N GLU A 93 5.73 3.11 14.85
CA GLU A 93 5.01 4.37 14.91
C GLU A 93 5.03 5.13 13.58
N THR A 94 6.12 4.98 12.81
CA THR A 94 6.22 5.55 11.46
C THR A 94 5.27 4.85 10.49
N LEU A 95 5.12 3.52 10.58
CA LEU A 95 4.17 2.77 9.77
C LEU A 95 2.72 3.06 10.18
N GLU A 96 2.44 3.20 11.47
CA GLU A 96 1.11 3.58 11.99
C GLU A 96 0.71 4.99 11.53
N MET A 97 1.65 5.93 11.52
CA MET A 97 1.45 7.25 10.94
C MET A 97 1.15 7.14 9.43
N ALA A 98 1.93 6.37 8.68
CA ALA A 98 1.72 6.17 7.25
C ALA A 98 0.36 5.52 6.96
N LEU A 99 -0.04 4.52 7.75
CA LEU A 99 -1.34 3.88 7.71
C LEU A 99 -2.48 4.88 7.94
N THR A 100 -2.35 5.73 8.96
CA THR A 100 -3.32 6.78 9.29
C THR A 100 -3.49 7.77 8.14
N VAL A 101 -2.36 8.28 7.59
CA VAL A 101 -2.38 9.19 6.44
C VAL A 101 -3.00 8.51 5.21
N GLY A 102 -2.63 7.26 4.95
CA GLY A 102 -3.13 6.49 3.81
C GLY A 102 -4.64 6.30 3.86
N ARG A 103 -5.18 5.91 5.01
CA ARG A 103 -6.62 5.65 5.23
C ARG A 103 -7.52 6.89 5.13
N GLN A 104 -6.95 8.09 5.14
CA GLN A 104 -7.71 9.30 4.87
C GLN A 104 -8.15 9.43 3.40
N ARG A 105 -7.47 8.76 2.47
CA ARG A 105 -7.69 8.91 1.04
C ARG A 105 -7.84 7.61 0.26
N LEU A 106 -7.38 6.49 0.83
CA LEU A 106 -7.39 5.17 0.18
C LEU A 106 -8.22 4.18 1.02
N LYS A 107 -8.92 3.30 0.32
CA LYS A 107 -9.81 2.29 0.93
C LYS A 107 -9.06 1.08 1.47
N HIS A 108 -7.89 0.78 0.91
CA HIS A 108 -7.11 -0.40 1.23
C HIS A 108 -5.66 -0.01 1.51
N VAL A 109 -5.29 0.07 2.78
CA VAL A 109 -3.93 0.40 3.22
C VAL A 109 -3.48 -0.60 4.26
N TYR A 110 -2.29 -1.13 4.07
CA TYR A 110 -1.71 -2.20 4.88
C TYR A 110 -0.28 -1.86 5.29
N ILE A 111 0.21 -2.51 6.35
CA ILE A 111 1.62 -2.46 6.76
C ILE A 111 2.26 -3.83 6.61
N GLY A 112 3.53 -3.87 6.27
CA GLY A 112 4.27 -5.11 5.99
C GLY A 112 5.67 -5.12 6.60
N ASN A 113 6.30 -6.30 6.58
CA ASN A 113 7.60 -6.58 7.20
C ASN A 113 7.62 -6.35 8.71
N VAL A 114 6.46 -6.37 9.36
CA VAL A 114 6.28 -6.28 10.80
C VAL A 114 5.22 -7.28 11.24
N SER A 115 5.24 -7.64 12.53
CA SER A 115 4.13 -8.37 13.12
C SER A 115 2.97 -7.39 13.27
N ALA A 116 2.04 -7.43 12.31
CA ALA A 116 0.84 -6.61 12.33
C ALA A 116 -0.33 -7.41 12.90
N GLY A 117 -1.19 -6.74 13.64
CA GLY A 117 -2.42 -7.26 14.18
C GLY A 117 -3.61 -7.07 13.21
N GLU A 118 -4.71 -6.53 13.74
CA GLU A 118 -5.93 -6.28 12.98
C GLU A 118 -5.78 -5.19 11.90
N GLU A 119 -4.71 -4.42 11.93
CA GLU A 119 -4.39 -3.36 10.97
C GLU A 119 -4.26 -3.89 9.54
N ASN A 120 -3.88 -5.16 9.39
CA ASN A 120 -3.75 -5.83 8.09
C ASN A 120 -5.01 -6.56 7.64
N ASN A 121 -6.08 -6.53 8.41
CA ASN A 121 -7.36 -7.06 7.97
C ASN A 121 -7.94 -6.20 6.84
N THR A 122 -8.72 -6.83 5.96
CA THR A 122 -9.45 -6.12 4.92
C THR A 122 -10.90 -5.93 5.34
N TYR A 123 -11.35 -4.69 5.32
CA TYR A 123 -12.71 -4.31 5.65
C TYR A 123 -13.45 -3.81 4.43
N CYS A 124 -14.76 -3.98 4.41
CA CYS A 124 -15.62 -3.42 3.39
C CYS A 124 -15.55 -1.89 3.43
N ALA A 125 -15.25 -1.28 2.29
CA ALA A 125 -15.12 0.18 2.16
C ALA A 125 -16.43 0.93 2.42
N ASP A 126 -17.58 0.25 2.24
CA ASP A 126 -18.90 0.88 2.35
C ASP A 126 -19.53 0.70 3.74
N CYS A 127 -19.35 -0.46 4.41
CA CYS A 127 -20.02 -0.73 5.68
C CYS A 127 -19.09 -1.14 6.84
N GLY A 128 -17.77 -1.18 6.61
CA GLY A 128 -16.79 -1.54 7.64
C GLY A 128 -16.80 -3.01 8.08
N HIS A 129 -17.56 -3.88 7.38
CA HIS A 129 -17.58 -5.31 7.71
C HIS A 129 -16.23 -5.96 7.42
N LEU A 130 -15.74 -6.81 8.34
CA LEU A 130 -14.52 -7.59 8.15
C LEU A 130 -14.71 -8.57 6.98
N LEU A 131 -13.92 -8.42 5.94
CA LEU A 131 -13.96 -9.27 4.74
C LEU A 131 -12.91 -10.36 4.79
N ILE A 132 -11.67 -9.97 5.10
CA ILE A 132 -10.52 -10.87 5.17
C ILE A 132 -9.78 -10.62 6.47
N GLN A 133 -9.70 -11.64 7.30
CA GLN A 133 -8.86 -11.65 8.50
C GLN A 133 -7.48 -12.19 8.13
N ARG A 134 -6.41 -11.52 8.60
CA ARG A 134 -5.04 -11.97 8.41
C ARG A 134 -4.34 -12.20 9.74
N ALA A 135 -3.63 -13.34 9.84
CA ALA A 135 -2.78 -13.69 10.96
C ALA A 135 -1.45 -14.25 10.41
N GLY A 136 -0.42 -13.43 10.39
CA GLY A 136 0.83 -13.74 9.70
C GLY A 136 0.59 -14.01 8.21
N PHE A 137 0.94 -15.22 7.75
CA PHE A 137 0.74 -15.64 6.34
C PHE A 137 -0.63 -16.31 6.09
N HIS A 138 -1.47 -16.46 7.11
CA HIS A 138 -2.80 -17.04 6.96
C HIS A 138 -3.84 -15.96 6.69
N ALA A 139 -4.73 -16.23 5.72
CA ALA A 139 -5.85 -15.37 5.41
C ALA A 139 -7.17 -16.18 5.43
N THR A 140 -8.17 -15.65 6.13
CA THR A 140 -9.52 -16.24 6.19
C THR A 140 -10.51 -15.25 5.58
N MET A 141 -11.21 -15.67 4.52
CA MET A 141 -12.14 -14.85 3.75
C MET A 141 -13.60 -15.14 4.16
N SER A 142 -13.96 -14.92 5.43
CA SER A 142 -15.27 -15.25 5.97
C SER A 142 -16.35 -14.17 5.74
N GLY A 143 -15.94 -12.96 5.39
CA GLY A 143 -16.84 -11.84 5.19
C GLY A 143 -17.32 -11.63 3.76
N LEU A 144 -16.95 -12.50 2.83
CA LEU A 144 -17.29 -12.42 1.42
C LEU A 144 -18.38 -13.40 1.00
N THR A 145 -19.20 -12.99 0.05
CA THR A 145 -20.12 -13.86 -0.70
C THR A 145 -19.79 -13.68 -2.19
N GLY A 146 -19.00 -14.60 -2.75
CA GLY A 146 -18.32 -14.37 -4.03
C GLY A 146 -17.41 -13.13 -3.94
N SER A 147 -17.51 -12.21 -4.89
CA SER A 147 -16.75 -10.95 -4.91
C SER A 147 -17.44 -9.79 -4.16
N CYS A 148 -18.54 -10.05 -3.45
CA CYS A 148 -19.31 -9.04 -2.74
C CYS A 148 -19.13 -9.13 -1.23
N CYS A 149 -19.37 -8.01 -0.53
CA CYS A 149 -19.46 -8.00 0.92
C CYS A 149 -20.68 -8.80 1.39
N GLY A 150 -20.47 -9.80 2.24
CA GLY A 150 -21.52 -10.65 2.76
C GLY A 150 -22.55 -9.93 3.63
N ARG A 151 -22.24 -8.71 4.14
CA ARG A 151 -23.14 -7.92 4.97
C ARG A 151 -24.00 -6.94 4.18
N CYS A 152 -23.41 -6.16 3.27
CA CYS A 152 -24.13 -5.08 2.57
C CYS A 152 -24.28 -5.32 1.06
N GLY A 153 -23.71 -6.39 0.51
CA GLY A 153 -23.79 -6.73 -0.91
C GLY A 153 -22.91 -5.88 -1.84
N ALA A 154 -22.15 -4.92 -1.30
CA ALA A 154 -21.30 -4.05 -2.13
C ALA A 154 -20.20 -4.84 -2.84
N GLN A 155 -19.89 -4.47 -4.07
CA GLN A 155 -18.77 -5.02 -4.84
C GLN A 155 -17.45 -4.62 -4.19
N THR A 156 -16.60 -5.62 -3.86
CA THR A 156 -15.36 -5.38 -3.12
C THR A 156 -14.14 -5.21 -4.03
N GLY A 157 -14.22 -5.66 -5.28
CA GLY A 157 -13.06 -5.78 -6.18
C GLY A 157 -12.15 -6.96 -5.86
N ILE A 158 -12.43 -7.72 -4.79
CA ILE A 158 -11.67 -8.92 -4.42
C ILE A 158 -12.09 -10.06 -5.35
N ARG A 159 -11.10 -10.72 -5.95
CA ARG A 159 -11.31 -11.94 -6.75
C ARG A 159 -11.07 -13.15 -5.85
N VAL A 160 -12.01 -14.06 -5.78
CA VAL A 160 -11.98 -15.33 -5.04
C VAL A 160 -11.88 -16.49 -6.02
#